data_ab44ff042bcaaa069902d118df0016ff
#
_entry.id   ab44ff042bcaaa069902d118df0016ff
#
_cell.length_a   1.000
_cell.length_b   1.000
_cell.length_c   1.000
_cell.angle_alpha   90.00
_cell.angle_beta   90.00
_cell.angle_gamma   90.00
#
_symmetry.space_group_name_H-M   'P 1'
#
loop_
_entity.id
_entity.type
_entity.pdbx_description
1 polymer ?
#
loop_
_entity_poly.entity_id
_entity_poly.type
_entity_poly.pdbx_seq_one_letter_code
_entity_poly.pdbx_strand_id
1 'polypeptide(L)'
;MEEREERGGAVRVGMIWGGIGGVVGLLVSLLGSLVGILVSGFIGFSCGRRAAAAGRRSGALSGLVSGVVAAPVYVLGSTIGALLTARTIGAAEIASTLSDMLGTQVSADLAWFYFLVSLVLSAILEAVILVSASSAAGAWANRE
;
A
#
# COMPACT_ATOMS: atom_id res chain seq x y z
N MET A 1 9.04 3.28 -31.13
CA MET A 1 10.12 3.70 -30.23
C MET A 1 9.56 4.56 -29.08
N GLU A 2 8.65 5.49 -29.34
CA GLU A 2 7.99 6.34 -28.33
C GLU A 2 7.24 5.58 -27.23
N GLU A 3 6.47 4.52 -27.55
CA GLU A 3 5.77 3.72 -26.53
C GLU A 3 6.69 3.08 -25.46
N ARG A 4 7.94 2.77 -25.83
CA ARG A 4 8.91 2.23 -24.87
C ARG A 4 9.44 3.30 -23.90
N GLU A 5 9.62 4.51 -24.38
CA GLU A 5 10.08 5.63 -23.54
C GLU A 5 9.00 6.07 -22.55
N GLU A 6 7.73 6.11 -23.00
CA GLU A 6 6.61 6.48 -22.13
C GLU A 6 6.37 5.46 -21.01
N ARG A 7 6.44 4.16 -21.33
CA ARG A 7 6.39 3.10 -20.31
C ARG A 7 7.55 3.20 -19.33
N GLY A 8 8.75 3.53 -19.82
CA GLY A 8 9.92 3.73 -18.98
C GLY A 8 9.74 4.86 -17.97
N GLY A 9 9.11 5.96 -18.35
CA GLY A 9 8.79 7.09 -17.46
C GLY A 9 7.83 6.70 -16.33
N ALA A 10 6.71 6.06 -16.65
CA ALA A 10 5.73 5.63 -15.67
C ALA A 10 6.29 4.57 -14.69
N VAL A 11 7.08 3.61 -15.20
CA VAL A 11 7.76 2.61 -14.37
C VAL A 11 8.74 3.27 -13.41
N ARG A 12 9.55 4.22 -13.88
CA ARG A 12 10.50 4.96 -13.04
C ARG A 12 9.79 5.73 -11.91
N VAL A 13 8.71 6.42 -12.23
CA VAL A 13 7.88 7.10 -11.23
C VAL A 13 7.33 6.10 -10.22
N GLY A 14 6.81 4.96 -10.68
CA GLY A 14 6.31 3.89 -9.81
C GLY A 14 7.38 3.33 -8.86
N MET A 15 8.61 3.12 -9.34
CA MET A 15 9.72 2.66 -8.51
C MET A 15 10.11 3.68 -7.43
N ILE A 16 10.20 4.96 -7.79
CA ILE A 16 10.56 6.03 -6.84
C ILE A 16 9.47 6.16 -5.76
N TRP A 17 8.20 6.27 -6.19
CA TRP A 17 7.09 6.40 -5.26
C TRP A 17 6.80 5.14 -4.46
N GLY A 18 7.03 3.97 -5.06
CA GLY A 18 7.00 2.70 -4.35
C GLY A 18 8.07 2.62 -3.27
N GLY A 19 9.29 3.05 -3.55
CA GLY A 19 10.38 3.11 -2.58
C GLY A 19 10.07 4.07 -1.42
N ILE A 20 9.65 5.30 -1.71
CA ILE A 20 9.22 6.27 -0.69
C ILE A 20 8.04 5.70 0.11
N GLY A 21 7.03 5.17 -0.60
CA GLY A 21 5.86 4.58 0.00
C GLY A 21 6.18 3.37 0.88
N GLY A 22 7.12 2.52 0.47
CA GLY A 22 7.56 1.37 1.26
C GLY A 22 8.20 1.77 2.59
N VAL A 23 9.07 2.79 2.59
CA VAL A 23 9.65 3.34 3.82
C VAL A 23 8.57 3.98 4.69
N VAL A 24 7.69 4.79 4.10
CA VAL A 24 6.58 5.41 4.83
C VAL A 24 5.61 4.35 5.36
N GLY A 25 5.28 3.33 4.56
CA GLY A 25 4.41 2.21 4.95
C GLY A 25 4.96 1.44 6.15
N LEU A 26 6.28 1.20 6.19
CA LEU A 26 6.96 0.59 7.33
C LEU A 26 6.78 1.41 8.60
N LEU A 27 6.96 2.73 8.54
CA LEU A 27 6.81 3.62 9.69
C LEU A 27 5.34 3.76 10.12
N VAL A 28 4.43 3.84 9.15
CA VAL A 28 3.00 4.04 9.38
C VAL A 28 2.31 2.79 9.92
N SER A 29 2.83 1.60 9.62
CA SER A 29 2.30 0.35 10.17
C SER A 29 2.37 0.29 11.70
N LEU A 30 3.25 1.11 12.31
CA LEU A 30 3.29 1.31 13.77
C LEU A 30 2.05 2.06 14.32
N LEU A 31 1.35 2.80 13.45
CA LEU A 31 0.19 3.64 13.82
C LEU A 31 -1.16 2.95 13.54
N GLY A 32 -1.15 1.75 12.96
CA GLY A 32 -2.33 0.95 12.69
C GLY A 32 -2.77 0.94 11.21
N SER A 33 -3.60 -0.04 10.87
CA SER A 33 -4.01 -0.34 9.50
C SER A 33 -4.81 0.79 8.81
N LEU A 34 -5.62 1.54 9.54
CA LEU A 34 -6.39 2.67 8.99
C LEU A 34 -5.48 3.76 8.43
N VAL A 35 -4.40 4.07 9.15
CA VAL A 35 -3.42 5.06 8.68
C VAL A 35 -2.68 4.53 7.45
N GLY A 36 -2.36 3.24 7.40
CA GLY A 36 -1.78 2.57 6.22
C GLY A 36 -2.65 2.73 4.98
N ILE A 37 -3.96 2.53 5.10
CA ILE A 37 -4.93 2.71 4.03
C ILE A 37 -4.96 4.15 3.51
N LEU A 38 -5.00 5.13 4.40
CA LEU A 38 -5.00 6.55 4.00
C LEU A 38 -3.71 6.93 3.28
N VAL A 39 -2.58 6.45 3.79
CA VAL A 39 -1.26 6.71 3.19
C VAL A 39 -1.12 6.02 1.83
N SER A 40 -1.62 4.80 1.66
CA SER A 40 -1.62 4.12 0.35
C SER A 40 -2.40 4.91 -0.70
N GLY A 41 -3.56 5.48 -0.32
CA GLY A 41 -4.33 6.37 -1.17
C GLY A 41 -3.55 7.64 -1.57
N PHE A 42 -2.88 8.27 -0.62
CA PHE A 42 -2.07 9.47 -0.87
C PHE A 42 -0.85 9.19 -1.75
N ILE A 43 -0.14 8.10 -1.50
CA ILE A 43 1.00 7.65 -2.32
C ILE A 43 0.52 7.35 -3.74
N GLY A 44 -0.58 6.60 -3.88
CA GLY A 44 -1.19 6.29 -5.18
C GLY A 44 -1.57 7.55 -5.95
N PHE A 45 -2.25 8.50 -5.30
CA PHE A 45 -2.64 9.77 -5.90
C PHE A 45 -1.43 10.58 -6.40
N SER A 46 -0.41 10.72 -5.56
CA SER A 46 0.82 11.45 -5.89
C SER A 46 1.60 10.76 -7.03
N CYS A 47 1.66 9.44 -7.01
CA CYS A 47 2.28 8.62 -8.04
C CYS A 47 1.58 8.81 -9.39
N GLY A 48 0.25 8.75 -9.41
CA GLY A 48 -0.57 8.87 -10.63
C GLY A 48 -0.44 10.24 -11.28
N ARG A 49 -0.52 11.33 -10.51
CA ARG A 49 -0.33 12.70 -11.04
C ARG A 49 1.04 12.89 -11.69
N ARG A 50 2.09 12.40 -11.04
CA ARG A 50 3.46 12.52 -11.58
C ARG A 50 3.68 11.62 -12.79
N ALA A 51 3.09 10.44 -12.82
CA ALA A 51 3.16 9.56 -13.98
C ALA A 51 2.44 10.16 -15.20
N ALA A 52 1.30 10.82 -14.99
CA ALA A 52 0.59 11.53 -16.05
C ALA A 52 1.40 12.70 -16.62
N ALA A 53 2.09 13.45 -15.76
CA ALA A 53 2.95 14.55 -16.19
C ALA A 53 4.19 14.07 -16.98
N ALA A 54 4.64 12.83 -16.75
CA ALA A 54 5.75 12.22 -17.47
C ALA A 54 5.33 11.52 -18.78
N GLY A 55 4.02 11.24 -18.97
CA GLY A 55 3.45 10.55 -20.15
C GLY A 55 2.69 11.51 -21.05
N ARG A 56 2.71 11.25 -22.38
CA ARG A 56 2.08 12.12 -23.39
C ARG A 56 0.67 11.69 -23.83
N ARG A 57 0.24 10.46 -23.61
CA ARG A 57 -0.98 9.91 -24.26
C ARG A 57 -2.17 9.59 -23.38
N SER A 58 -2.00 9.00 -22.23
CA SER A 58 -3.11 8.60 -21.36
C SER A 58 -2.66 8.62 -19.90
N GLY A 59 -3.06 9.68 -19.19
CA GLY A 59 -2.75 9.81 -17.78
C GLY A 59 -3.28 8.64 -16.93
N ALA A 60 -4.47 8.12 -17.27
CA ALA A 60 -5.03 6.95 -16.60
C ALA A 60 -4.15 5.71 -16.74
N LEU A 61 -3.66 5.42 -17.95
CA LEU A 61 -2.80 4.27 -18.20
C LEU A 61 -1.43 4.44 -17.56
N SER A 62 -0.85 5.64 -17.65
CA SER A 62 0.42 5.97 -16.99
C SER A 62 0.29 5.85 -15.47
N GLY A 63 -0.81 6.33 -14.90
CA GLY A 63 -1.15 6.17 -13.49
C GLY A 63 -1.31 4.70 -13.10
N LEU A 64 -2.03 3.91 -13.89
CA LEU A 64 -2.21 2.48 -13.63
C LEU A 64 -0.86 1.74 -13.63
N VAL A 65 -0.03 1.94 -14.65
CA VAL A 65 1.29 1.28 -14.73
C VAL A 65 2.17 1.66 -13.55
N SER A 66 2.23 2.94 -13.20
CA SER A 66 3.04 3.39 -12.07
C SER A 66 2.50 2.86 -10.73
N GLY A 67 1.17 2.78 -10.56
CA GLY A 67 0.53 2.20 -9.38
C GLY A 67 0.82 0.71 -9.22
N VAL A 68 0.73 -0.07 -10.30
CA VAL A 68 1.06 -1.50 -10.30
C VAL A 68 2.54 -1.75 -9.96
N VAL A 69 3.45 -0.88 -10.39
CA VAL A 69 4.87 -0.98 -10.04
C VAL A 69 5.14 -0.55 -8.59
N ALA A 70 4.43 0.47 -8.10
CA ALA A 70 4.60 0.98 -6.74
C ALA A 70 3.99 0.05 -5.66
N ALA A 71 2.86 -0.60 -5.97
CA ALA A 71 2.10 -1.38 -5.00
C ALA A 71 2.90 -2.51 -4.32
N PRO A 72 3.66 -3.37 -5.02
CA PRO A 72 4.43 -4.43 -4.37
C PRO A 72 5.45 -3.89 -3.37
N VAL A 73 6.13 -2.78 -3.70
CA VAL A 73 7.16 -2.18 -2.85
C VAL A 73 6.53 -1.57 -1.60
N TYR A 74 5.40 -0.87 -1.78
CA TYR A 74 4.63 -0.32 -0.67
C TYR A 74 4.13 -1.41 0.28
N VAL A 75 3.47 -2.44 -0.27
CA VAL A 75 2.91 -3.56 0.50
C VAL A 75 4.00 -4.33 1.25
N LEU A 76 5.16 -4.54 0.64
CA LEU A 76 6.29 -5.16 1.33
C LEU A 76 6.74 -4.33 2.53
N GLY A 77 6.86 -3.02 2.38
CA GLY A 77 7.22 -2.11 3.48
C GLY A 77 6.20 -2.16 4.63
N SER A 78 4.91 -2.00 4.33
CA SER A 78 3.84 -2.02 5.33
C SER A 78 3.73 -3.38 6.02
N THR A 79 3.85 -4.47 5.28
CA THR A 79 3.83 -5.85 5.81
C THR A 79 4.99 -6.11 6.76
N ILE A 80 6.22 -5.73 6.37
CA ILE A 80 7.40 -5.87 7.24
C ILE A 80 7.21 -5.07 8.53
N GLY A 81 6.75 -3.83 8.44
CA GLY A 81 6.49 -3.00 9.60
C GLY A 81 5.44 -3.60 10.53
N ALA A 82 4.33 -4.10 9.99
CA ALA A 82 3.28 -4.75 10.77
C ALA A 82 3.78 -6.04 11.48
N LEU A 83 4.59 -6.85 10.78
CA LEU A 83 5.20 -8.05 11.36
C LEU A 83 6.19 -7.71 12.48
N LEU A 84 7.00 -6.67 12.32
CA LEU A 84 7.92 -6.21 13.36
C LEU A 84 7.15 -5.73 14.59
N THR A 85 6.08 -4.95 14.40
CA THR A 85 5.20 -4.48 15.46
C THR A 85 4.55 -5.66 16.20
N ALA A 86 3.98 -6.61 15.47
CA ALA A 86 3.35 -7.78 16.07
C ALA A 86 4.34 -8.65 16.86
N ARG A 87 5.59 -8.74 16.41
CA ARG A 87 6.66 -9.45 17.16
C ARG A 87 7.05 -8.73 18.45
N THR A 88 7.05 -7.40 18.46
CA THR A 88 7.37 -6.63 19.69
C THR A 88 6.25 -6.69 20.72
N ILE A 89 4.99 -6.67 20.27
CA ILE A 89 3.80 -6.82 21.12
C ILE A 89 3.72 -8.23 21.69
N GLY A 90 3.90 -9.24 20.85
CA GLY A 90 3.83 -10.66 21.23
C GLY A 90 2.45 -11.26 21.09
N ALA A 91 2.42 -12.57 20.83
CA ALA A 91 1.18 -13.30 20.54
C ALA A 91 0.20 -13.32 21.75
N ALA A 92 0.72 -13.30 22.98
CA ALA A 92 -0.11 -13.32 24.18
C ALA A 92 -0.91 -12.02 24.35
N GLU A 93 -0.32 -10.87 24.04
CA GLU A 93 -0.99 -9.58 24.15
C GLU A 93 -1.99 -9.37 23.02
N ILE A 94 -1.69 -9.86 21.79
CA ILE A 94 -2.65 -9.91 20.70
C ILE A 94 -3.86 -10.78 21.09
N ALA A 95 -3.63 -11.93 21.70
CA ALA A 95 -4.68 -12.84 22.17
C ALA A 95 -5.54 -12.21 23.28
N SER A 96 -4.93 -11.50 24.21
CA SER A 96 -5.65 -10.77 25.26
C SER A 96 -6.55 -9.69 24.69
N THR A 97 -6.02 -8.86 23.78
CA THR A 97 -6.79 -7.80 23.11
C THR A 97 -7.98 -8.37 22.31
N LEU A 98 -7.76 -9.47 21.58
CA LEU A 98 -8.83 -10.14 20.85
C LEU A 98 -9.87 -10.75 21.78
N SER A 99 -9.44 -11.34 22.90
CA SER A 99 -10.34 -11.93 23.89
C SER A 99 -11.24 -10.86 24.52
N ASP A 100 -10.69 -9.70 24.82
CA ASP A 100 -11.45 -8.56 25.38
C ASP A 100 -12.47 -8.02 24.36
N MET A 101 -12.10 -7.95 23.07
CA MET A 101 -13.00 -7.49 22.02
C MET A 101 -14.13 -8.48 21.72
N LEU A 102 -13.86 -9.78 21.77
CA LEU A 102 -14.81 -10.82 21.41
C LEU A 102 -15.61 -11.34 22.61
N GLY A 103 -15.21 -11.02 23.82
CA GLY A 103 -15.81 -11.55 25.06
C GLY A 103 -15.61 -13.05 25.27
N THR A 104 -14.63 -13.67 24.58
CA THR A 104 -14.31 -15.10 24.65
C THR A 104 -12.79 -15.27 24.71
N GLN A 105 -12.32 -16.33 25.37
CA GLN A 105 -10.89 -16.63 25.39
C GLN A 105 -10.37 -17.06 24.02
N VAL A 106 -9.36 -16.33 23.54
CA VAL A 106 -8.66 -16.61 22.26
C VAL A 106 -7.27 -17.12 22.61
N SER A 107 -6.89 -18.28 22.06
CA SER A 107 -5.52 -18.79 22.23
C SER A 107 -4.51 -17.96 21.44
N ALA A 108 -3.23 -17.95 21.88
CA ALA A 108 -2.17 -17.23 21.19
C ALA A 108 -1.98 -17.67 19.73
N ASP A 109 -2.12 -18.97 19.44
CA ASP A 109 -2.02 -19.51 18.08
C ASP A 109 -3.16 -19.03 17.19
N LEU A 110 -4.39 -19.00 17.72
CA LEU A 110 -5.56 -18.51 17.00
C LEU A 110 -5.46 -16.99 16.76
N ALA A 111 -4.98 -16.24 17.73
CA ALA A 111 -4.75 -14.81 17.60
C ALA A 111 -3.72 -14.50 16.52
N TRP A 112 -2.64 -15.28 16.48
CA TRP A 112 -1.62 -15.15 15.43
C TRP A 112 -2.15 -15.49 14.04
N PHE A 113 -2.99 -16.54 13.93
CA PHE A 113 -3.66 -16.86 12.69
C PHE A 113 -4.56 -15.71 12.19
N TYR A 114 -5.42 -15.16 13.05
CA TYR A 114 -6.25 -14.00 12.71
C TYR A 114 -5.45 -12.78 12.32
N PHE A 115 -4.34 -12.53 13.01
CA PHE A 115 -3.42 -11.46 12.64
C PHE A 115 -2.87 -11.64 11.21
N LEU A 116 -2.39 -12.83 10.88
CA LEU A 116 -1.86 -13.12 9.54
C LEU A 116 -2.92 -12.99 8.45
N VAL A 117 -4.14 -13.48 8.69
CA VAL A 117 -5.27 -13.30 7.75
C VAL A 117 -5.59 -11.83 7.57
N SER A 118 -5.67 -11.07 8.65
CA SER A 118 -5.90 -9.62 8.60
C SER A 118 -4.80 -8.88 7.85
N LEU A 119 -3.54 -9.28 8.03
CA LEU A 119 -2.39 -8.73 7.33
C LEU A 119 -2.49 -8.92 5.82
N VAL A 120 -2.86 -10.13 5.38
CA VAL A 120 -3.05 -10.43 3.94
C VAL A 120 -4.20 -9.61 3.36
N LEU A 121 -5.33 -9.52 4.07
CA LEU A 121 -6.47 -8.73 3.62
C LEU A 121 -6.12 -7.23 3.54
N SER A 122 -5.41 -6.70 4.53
CA SER A 122 -4.92 -5.31 4.52
C SER A 122 -3.97 -5.07 3.35
N ALA A 123 -3.04 -5.97 3.09
CA ALA A 123 -2.10 -5.87 1.97
C ALA A 123 -2.81 -5.83 0.61
N ILE A 124 -3.83 -6.66 0.42
CA ILE A 124 -4.65 -6.65 -0.81
C ILE A 124 -5.40 -5.32 -0.93
N LEU A 125 -6.02 -4.87 0.15
CA LEU A 125 -6.79 -3.61 0.16
C LEU A 125 -5.89 -2.40 -0.13
N GLU A 126 -4.74 -2.31 0.50
CA GLU A 126 -3.74 -1.26 0.26
C GLU A 126 -3.28 -1.24 -1.20
N ALA A 127 -2.98 -2.41 -1.78
CA ALA A 127 -2.59 -2.53 -3.18
C ALA A 127 -3.71 -2.04 -4.12
N VAL A 128 -4.95 -2.45 -3.89
CA VAL A 128 -6.11 -2.05 -4.70
C VAL A 128 -6.33 -0.54 -4.60
N ILE A 129 -6.28 0.03 -3.41
CA ILE A 129 -6.47 1.47 -3.18
C ILE A 129 -5.35 2.25 -3.86
N LEU A 130 -4.09 1.85 -3.70
CA LEU A 130 -2.95 2.52 -4.30
C LEU A 130 -3.05 2.54 -5.83
N VAL A 131 -3.33 1.40 -6.45
CA VAL A 131 -3.46 1.28 -7.92
C VAL A 131 -4.65 2.09 -8.43
N SER A 132 -5.80 2.00 -7.76
CA SER A 132 -7.02 2.72 -8.14
C SER A 132 -6.84 4.23 -8.00
N ALA A 133 -6.27 4.71 -6.89
CA ALA A 133 -5.96 6.12 -6.67
C ALA A 133 -4.96 6.64 -7.70
N SER A 134 -3.94 5.86 -8.05
CA SER A 134 -2.94 6.22 -9.04
C SER A 134 -3.56 6.34 -10.43
N SER A 135 -4.42 5.39 -10.84
CA SER A 135 -5.12 5.44 -12.13
C SER A 135 -6.08 6.64 -12.21
N ALA A 136 -6.88 6.86 -11.17
CA ALA A 136 -7.82 7.98 -11.10
C ALA A 136 -7.12 9.35 -11.12
N ALA A 137 -6.04 9.50 -10.36
CA ALA A 137 -5.24 10.73 -10.32
C ALA A 137 -4.57 11.01 -11.66
N GLY A 138 -4.09 9.97 -12.34
CA GLY A 138 -3.55 10.08 -13.69
C GLY A 138 -4.61 10.51 -14.71
N ALA A 139 -5.82 9.96 -14.63
CA ALA A 139 -6.94 10.35 -15.48
C ALA A 139 -7.37 11.80 -15.26
N TRP A 140 -7.33 12.26 -14.00
CA TRP A 140 -7.69 13.63 -13.66
C TRP A 140 -6.67 14.65 -14.17
N ALA A 141 -5.38 14.37 -13.98
CA ALA A 141 -4.31 15.27 -14.44
C ALA A 141 -4.31 15.54 -15.96
N ASN A 142 -4.93 14.68 -16.76
CA ASN A 142 -5.09 14.90 -18.21
C ASN A 142 -6.28 15.81 -18.59
N ARG A 143 -7.07 16.26 -17.60
CA ARG A 143 -8.23 17.13 -17.85
C ARG A 143 -7.92 18.61 -17.53
N GLU A 144 -6.80 18.85 -16.89
CA GLU A 144 -6.24 20.18 -16.60
C GLU A 144 -5.27 20.62 -17.72
#